data_3f5669862148b3b8036f09e47ef9aef8
#
_entry.id   3f5669862148b3b8036f09e47ef9aef8
#
_cell.length_a   1.000
_cell.length_b   1.000
_cell.length_c   1.000
_cell.angle_alpha   90.00
_cell.angle_beta   90.00
_cell.angle_gamma   90.00
#
_symmetry.space_group_name_H-M   'P 1'
#
loop_
_entity.id
_entity.type
_entity.pdbx_description
1 polymer ?
#
loop_
_entity_poly.entity_id
_entity_poly.type
_entity_poly.pdbx_seq_one_letter_code
_entity_poly.pdbx_strand_id
1 'polypeptide(L)'
;MDCTKSNATTSPFGRCAVGTRPVAAAPKPAAVKPSAPAPVNATTPVKPVTSTEVAAVASPTAGYVKCAEFNQLCRIGESSLLIWGKGTRFSTGTVVDKSVWCNGSLGSDFADNRGTACWIKPVGIAKDTSGSSMEPPALPVAVPALPALPAVLPVGDLGSPVFKVAPTYERPAESDIGAFRTACAFAKMAPIDPIVFPGTVGKSHLHTFFGNVAVNENSTTDSLLAFGNSTCRGGIANRSGYWVPSMIDTATGQPVVPDGINVYYKSGAFAGDKLSRGVPQGLRMVAGNPAATGPRTENDVFAYRFKCIGGPNDENDKYGSSIPNCDLGASVWQEIFFPQCWDGVNLDSPDHKSHMSYPVAVPDPSSTRGWQMAACPPSHPVILPEISFNVMYTAKTRDAALKWRLVSDSYDTTKPGGYSSHGDWFNGWRHDISEAWFKNCLVAKKDCHSHLLGDGRMTY
;
A
#
# COMPACT_ATOMS: atom_id res chain seq x y z
N MET A 1 36.66 34.90 4.15
CA MET A 1 37.83 34.14 4.61
C MET A 1 38.51 33.57 3.40
N ASP A 2 39.77 33.92 3.23
CA ASP A 2 40.57 33.72 2.03
C ASP A 2 41.12 32.26 2.02
N CYS A 3 40.82 31.48 0.98
CA CYS A 3 41.15 30.06 0.85
C CYS A 3 42.45 29.83 0.00
N THR A 4 43.39 30.74 0.02
CA THR A 4 44.51 30.70 -0.92
C THR A 4 45.77 29.94 -0.45
N LYS A 5 45.70 29.09 0.57
CA LYS A 5 46.88 28.29 1.01
C LYS A 5 46.50 26.90 1.57
N SER A 6 45.87 26.03 0.81
CA SER A 6 45.93 24.57 0.99
C SER A 6 45.26 23.86 -0.18
N ASN A 7 45.78 22.71 -0.58
CA ASN A 7 45.26 21.84 -1.65
C ASN A 7 43.89 21.28 -1.24
N ALA A 8 42.82 22.03 -1.45
CA ALA A 8 41.44 21.60 -1.21
C ALA A 8 40.70 21.58 -2.56
N THR A 9 40.14 20.46 -2.91
CA THR A 9 39.20 20.31 -4.03
C THR A 9 37.83 20.86 -3.64
N THR A 10 37.28 21.73 -4.43
CA THR A 10 35.94 22.30 -4.24
C THR A 10 34.86 21.32 -4.70
N SER A 11 33.91 21.07 -3.84
CA SER A 11 32.65 20.40 -4.17
C SER A 11 31.72 21.35 -4.92
N PRO A 12 30.85 20.89 -5.82
CA PRO A 12 29.90 21.73 -6.55
C PRO A 12 28.86 22.44 -5.69
N PHE A 13 28.87 22.26 -4.37
CA PHE A 13 27.96 22.92 -3.42
C PHE A 13 28.64 23.94 -2.48
N GLY A 14 29.86 24.38 -2.78
CA GLY A 14 30.45 25.57 -2.16
C GLY A 14 30.79 25.51 -0.67
N ARG A 15 31.07 24.34 -0.07
CA ARG A 15 31.60 24.22 1.29
C ARG A 15 32.99 23.59 1.30
N CYS A 16 33.90 24.17 2.10
CA CYS A 16 35.23 23.61 2.34
C CYS A 16 35.16 22.40 3.29
N ALA A 17 35.75 21.28 2.91
CA ALA A 17 35.89 20.11 3.80
C ALA A 17 37.13 20.29 4.71
N VAL A 18 36.96 20.12 6.02
CA VAL A 18 38.05 20.10 7.01
C VAL A 18 38.52 18.65 7.17
N GLY A 19 39.76 18.38 6.81
CA GLY A 19 40.35 17.07 6.95
C GLY A 19 40.56 16.65 8.40
N THR A 20 40.05 15.49 8.80
CA THR A 20 40.26 14.89 10.12
C THR A 20 41.64 14.20 10.19
N ARG A 21 42.33 14.46 11.30
CA ARG A 21 43.59 13.77 11.68
C ARG A 21 43.34 12.27 11.93
N PRO A 22 44.27 11.37 11.58
CA PRO A 22 44.09 9.96 11.91
C PRO A 22 44.22 9.71 13.41
N VAL A 23 43.22 9.03 13.97
CA VAL A 23 43.22 8.53 15.35
C VAL A 23 43.89 7.17 15.36
N ALA A 24 44.83 6.98 16.31
CA ALA A 24 45.55 5.72 16.51
C ALA A 24 44.62 4.55 16.84
N ALA A 25 44.93 3.39 16.26
CA ALA A 25 44.12 2.16 16.42
C ALA A 25 44.17 1.66 17.88
N ALA A 26 43.00 1.35 18.42
CA ALA A 26 42.86 0.67 19.71
C ALA A 26 43.18 -0.84 19.60
N PRO A 27 43.71 -1.49 20.65
CA PRO A 27 44.13 -2.88 20.62
C PRO A 27 42.93 -3.85 20.54
N LYS A 28 43.12 -4.93 19.79
CA LYS A 28 42.19 -6.01 19.51
C LYS A 28 41.86 -6.80 20.78
N PRO A 29 40.58 -7.10 21.10
CA PRO A 29 40.24 -7.97 22.21
C PRO A 29 40.65 -9.43 21.94
N ALA A 30 41.12 -10.12 22.96
CA ALA A 30 41.53 -11.50 22.94
C ALA A 30 40.33 -12.45 22.73
N ALA A 31 40.55 -13.49 21.93
CA ALA A 31 39.54 -14.51 21.59
C ALA A 31 39.18 -15.34 22.85
N VAL A 32 37.91 -15.41 23.16
CA VAL A 32 37.34 -16.32 24.16
C VAL A 32 37.03 -17.65 23.49
N LYS A 33 37.60 -18.73 24.05
CA LYS A 33 37.43 -20.11 23.59
C LYS A 33 36.03 -20.62 24.01
N PRO A 34 35.25 -21.27 23.13
CA PRO A 34 33.97 -21.85 23.52
C PRO A 34 34.19 -23.09 24.42
N SER A 35 33.47 -23.13 25.53
CA SER A 35 33.35 -24.32 26.38
C SER A 35 32.34 -25.31 25.81
N ALA A 36 32.67 -26.62 25.87
CA ALA A 36 31.84 -27.71 25.36
C ALA A 36 30.58 -27.92 26.20
N PRO A 37 29.46 -28.37 25.61
CA PRO A 37 28.25 -28.71 26.34
C PRO A 37 28.38 -30.06 27.10
N ALA A 38 27.76 -30.10 28.27
CA ALA A 38 27.69 -31.29 29.14
C ALA A 38 26.76 -32.38 28.54
N PRO A 39 26.96 -33.65 28.82
CA PRO A 39 26.20 -34.75 28.26
C PRO A 39 24.80 -34.87 28.84
N VAL A 40 23.81 -35.04 27.98
CA VAL A 40 22.41 -35.34 28.35
C VAL A 40 22.26 -36.82 28.64
N ASN A 41 21.72 -37.14 29.80
CA ASN A 41 21.49 -38.50 30.26
C ASN A 41 20.32 -39.20 29.55
N ALA A 42 20.45 -40.49 29.49
CA ALA A 42 19.71 -41.49 28.71
C ALA A 42 18.21 -41.61 28.99
N THR A 43 17.53 -41.87 27.95
CA THR A 43 16.22 -42.45 27.66
C THR A 43 15.70 -43.53 28.64
N THR A 44 14.46 -43.31 29.09
CA THR A 44 13.56 -44.35 29.60
C THR A 44 12.61 -44.79 28.40
N PRO A 45 12.36 -46.07 28.21
CA PRO A 45 11.53 -46.55 27.10
C PRO A 45 10.04 -46.34 27.38
N VAL A 46 9.35 -45.69 26.46
CA VAL A 46 7.90 -45.53 26.48
C VAL A 46 7.27 -46.78 25.80
N LYS A 47 6.37 -47.42 26.53
CA LYS A 47 5.53 -48.55 26.09
C LYS A 47 4.66 -48.11 24.88
N PRO A 48 4.37 -49.00 23.91
CA PRO A 48 3.47 -48.70 22.81
C PRO A 48 2.03 -48.53 23.32
N VAL A 49 1.45 -47.36 23.04
CA VAL A 49 0.03 -47.11 23.28
C VAL A 49 -0.74 -47.62 22.06
N THR A 50 -1.61 -48.57 22.28
CA THR A 50 -2.60 -49.10 21.37
C THR A 50 -3.52 -48.01 20.85
N SER A 51 -3.89 -48.13 19.57
CA SER A 51 -4.86 -47.29 18.85
C SER A 51 -6.11 -47.02 19.66
N THR A 52 -6.33 -45.75 20.00
CA THR A 52 -7.60 -45.32 20.57
C THR A 52 -8.34 -44.53 19.48
N GLU A 53 -9.59 -44.86 19.31
CA GLU A 53 -10.60 -44.30 18.43
C GLU A 53 -10.46 -42.78 18.31
N VAL A 54 -10.52 -42.29 17.06
CA VAL A 54 -10.68 -40.87 16.76
C VAL A 54 -12.06 -40.49 17.25
N ALA A 55 -12.12 -39.89 18.41
CA ALA A 55 -13.34 -39.26 18.95
C ALA A 55 -13.88 -38.27 17.91
N ALA A 56 -15.15 -38.46 17.54
CA ALA A 56 -15.85 -37.53 16.65
C ALA A 56 -15.68 -36.11 17.15
N VAL A 57 -15.18 -35.23 16.29
CA VAL A 57 -14.99 -33.83 16.59
C VAL A 57 -16.38 -33.24 16.93
N ALA A 58 -16.59 -32.89 18.18
CA ALA A 58 -17.84 -32.28 18.61
C ALA A 58 -18.07 -30.97 17.84
N SER A 59 -19.30 -30.77 17.34
CA SER A 59 -19.71 -29.51 16.73
C SER A 59 -19.48 -28.37 17.70
N PRO A 60 -18.93 -27.23 17.26
CA PRO A 60 -18.48 -26.14 18.16
C PRO A 60 -19.58 -25.55 19.05
N THR A 61 -20.83 -25.52 18.59
CA THR A 61 -22.01 -25.12 19.36
C THR A 61 -23.28 -25.54 18.64
N ALA A 62 -24.43 -25.58 19.34
CA ALA A 62 -25.71 -25.93 18.73
C ALA A 62 -26.05 -25.01 17.53
N GLY A 63 -26.39 -25.61 16.40
CA GLY A 63 -26.80 -24.92 15.18
C GLY A 63 -25.72 -24.62 14.17
N TYR A 64 -24.45 -24.93 14.44
CA TYR A 64 -23.39 -24.84 13.44
C TYR A 64 -23.24 -26.13 12.66
N VAL A 65 -23.03 -26.02 11.35
CA VAL A 65 -22.77 -27.13 10.42
C VAL A 65 -21.38 -26.97 9.82
N LYS A 66 -20.62 -28.05 9.80
CA LYS A 66 -19.32 -28.06 9.15
C LYS A 66 -19.48 -27.86 7.64
N CYS A 67 -18.82 -26.83 7.09
CA CYS A 67 -18.91 -26.50 5.68
C CYS A 67 -17.64 -26.83 4.87
N ALA A 68 -16.49 -26.87 5.51
CA ALA A 68 -15.22 -27.19 4.84
C ALA A 68 -14.15 -27.66 5.82
N GLU A 69 -13.24 -28.53 5.34
CA GLU A 69 -11.97 -28.82 6.00
C GLU A 69 -10.91 -27.77 5.66
N PHE A 70 -9.78 -27.81 6.34
CA PHE A 70 -8.65 -26.94 6.04
C PHE A 70 -8.24 -26.98 4.56
N ASN A 71 -8.05 -25.82 3.96
CA ASN A 71 -7.78 -25.61 2.53
C ASN A 71 -8.90 -26.05 1.57
N GLN A 72 -10.13 -26.12 2.03
CA GLN A 72 -11.30 -26.35 1.17
C GLN A 72 -12.20 -25.11 1.14
N LEU A 73 -12.97 -24.97 0.04
CA LEU A 73 -13.94 -23.88 -0.11
C LEU A 73 -15.22 -24.20 0.66
N CYS A 74 -15.52 -23.40 1.68
CA CYS A 74 -16.81 -23.40 2.36
C CYS A 74 -17.84 -22.69 1.46
N ARG A 75 -18.79 -23.43 0.91
CA ARG A 75 -19.87 -22.91 0.05
C ARG A 75 -21.00 -22.39 0.90
N ILE A 76 -21.37 -21.15 0.71
CA ILE A 76 -22.39 -20.45 1.49
C ILE A 76 -23.48 -20.00 0.53
N GLY A 77 -24.72 -20.44 0.78
CA GLY A 77 -25.89 -20.11 -0.03
C GLY A 77 -26.66 -18.89 0.46
N GLU A 78 -26.49 -18.54 1.73
CA GLU A 78 -27.15 -17.39 2.38
C GLU A 78 -26.25 -16.84 3.48
N SER A 79 -26.49 -15.60 3.93
CA SER A 79 -25.70 -14.99 5.01
C SER A 79 -25.62 -15.89 6.22
N SER A 80 -24.41 -16.18 6.63
CA SER A 80 -24.14 -17.15 7.70
C SER A 80 -23.05 -16.63 8.64
N LEU A 81 -23.15 -16.98 9.91
CA LEU A 81 -22.08 -16.78 10.87
C LEU A 81 -21.07 -17.90 10.69
N LEU A 82 -19.83 -17.52 10.33
CA LEU A 82 -18.72 -18.43 10.14
C LEU A 82 -17.85 -18.45 11.39
N ILE A 83 -17.48 -19.63 11.85
CA ILE A 83 -16.41 -19.85 12.81
C ILE A 83 -15.42 -20.87 12.25
N TRP A 84 -14.19 -20.80 12.70
CA TRP A 84 -13.17 -21.74 12.28
C TRP A 84 -12.34 -22.20 13.46
N GLY A 85 -11.91 -23.48 13.48
CA GLY A 85 -11.16 -24.03 14.59
C GLY A 85 -11.05 -25.54 14.60
N LYS A 86 -10.55 -26.08 15.71
CA LYS A 86 -10.46 -27.52 15.98
C LYS A 86 -10.64 -27.84 17.47
N GLY A 87 -11.17 -29.04 17.75
CA GLY A 87 -11.41 -29.49 19.12
C GLY A 87 -12.41 -28.58 19.85
N THR A 88 -11.98 -27.96 20.93
CA THR A 88 -12.77 -27.02 21.73
C THR A 88 -12.40 -25.55 21.51
N ARG A 89 -11.48 -25.27 20.59
CA ARG A 89 -11.00 -23.90 20.29
C ARG A 89 -11.53 -23.44 18.94
N PHE A 90 -12.28 -22.36 18.94
CA PHE A 90 -12.86 -21.76 17.75
C PHE A 90 -12.63 -20.25 17.74
N SER A 91 -12.56 -19.67 16.55
CA SER A 91 -12.52 -18.22 16.36
C SER A 91 -13.81 -17.55 16.82
N THR A 92 -13.77 -16.24 17.03
CA THR A 92 -14.98 -15.42 17.13
C THR A 92 -15.73 -15.48 15.80
N GLY A 93 -17.07 -15.60 15.87
CA GLY A 93 -17.90 -15.71 14.65
C GLY A 93 -17.86 -14.43 13.81
N THR A 94 -17.74 -14.60 12.50
CA THR A 94 -17.82 -13.52 11.52
C THR A 94 -18.97 -13.77 10.56
N VAL A 95 -19.81 -12.76 10.28
CA VAL A 95 -20.90 -12.89 9.31
C VAL A 95 -20.30 -12.87 7.89
N VAL A 96 -20.65 -13.88 7.11
CA VAL A 96 -20.24 -14.04 5.71
C VAL A 96 -21.46 -14.32 4.84
N ASP A 97 -21.51 -13.72 3.69
CA ASP A 97 -22.60 -13.81 2.71
C ASP A 97 -22.16 -14.50 1.40
N LYS A 98 -20.89 -14.89 1.31
CA LYS A 98 -20.27 -15.52 0.16
C LYS A 98 -19.37 -16.68 0.58
N SER A 99 -19.15 -17.60 -0.35
CA SER A 99 -18.22 -18.72 -0.13
C SER A 99 -16.81 -18.24 0.24
N VAL A 100 -16.21 -18.86 1.25
CA VAL A 100 -14.87 -18.52 1.78
C VAL A 100 -13.96 -19.74 1.82
N TRP A 101 -12.66 -19.52 1.64
CA TRP A 101 -11.66 -20.57 1.83
C TRP A 101 -11.39 -20.79 3.32
N CYS A 102 -11.51 -22.06 3.73
CA CYS A 102 -11.21 -22.48 5.10
C CYS A 102 -9.68 -22.65 5.27
N ASN A 103 -8.97 -21.55 5.50
CA ASN A 103 -7.51 -21.51 5.63
C ASN A 103 -7.06 -20.51 6.69
N GLY A 104 -5.75 -20.39 6.87
CA GLY A 104 -5.14 -19.52 7.87
C GLY A 104 -5.45 -18.02 7.74
N SER A 105 -6.13 -17.57 6.66
CA SER A 105 -6.59 -16.19 6.53
C SER A 105 -7.79 -15.85 7.44
N LEU A 106 -8.44 -16.85 8.02
CA LEU A 106 -9.58 -16.69 8.92
C LEU A 106 -9.17 -16.47 10.40
N GLY A 107 -7.88 -16.43 10.71
CA GLY A 107 -7.34 -16.15 12.04
C GLY A 107 -6.05 -16.89 12.35
N SER A 108 -5.11 -16.21 12.98
CA SER A 108 -3.75 -16.68 13.26
C SER A 108 -3.61 -17.50 14.56
N ASP A 109 -4.69 -17.80 15.26
CA ASP A 109 -4.64 -18.34 16.65
C ASP A 109 -4.25 -19.82 16.73
N PHE A 110 -3.97 -20.45 15.60
CA PHE A 110 -3.58 -21.86 15.54
C PHE A 110 -2.18 -22.01 14.95
N ALA A 111 -1.21 -22.29 15.79
CA ALA A 111 0.20 -22.49 15.37
C ALA A 111 0.38 -23.67 14.40
N ASP A 112 -0.58 -24.59 14.36
CA ASP A 112 -0.66 -25.70 13.39
C ASP A 112 -2.10 -25.78 12.86
N ASN A 113 -2.28 -25.41 11.60
CA ASN A 113 -3.59 -25.39 10.94
C ASN A 113 -4.12 -26.77 10.53
N ARG A 114 -3.31 -27.85 10.69
CA ARG A 114 -3.75 -29.21 10.38
C ARG A 114 -4.89 -29.66 11.30
N GLY A 115 -5.97 -30.15 10.71
CA GLY A 115 -7.16 -30.60 11.43
C GLY A 115 -8.10 -29.49 11.87
N THR A 116 -7.92 -28.25 11.40
CA THR A 116 -8.92 -27.17 11.54
C THR A 116 -10.02 -27.32 10.48
N ALA A 117 -11.21 -26.82 10.78
CA ALA A 117 -12.35 -26.82 9.87
C ALA A 117 -13.16 -25.55 10.04
N CYS A 118 -13.96 -25.22 9.01
CA CYS A 118 -14.91 -24.14 9.03
C CYS A 118 -16.32 -24.65 9.29
N TRP A 119 -17.06 -23.90 10.07
CA TRP A 119 -18.43 -24.18 10.46
C TRP A 119 -19.28 -22.94 10.24
N ILE A 120 -20.50 -23.14 9.72
CA ILE A 120 -21.43 -22.04 9.44
C ILE A 120 -22.75 -22.27 10.17
N LYS A 121 -23.39 -21.15 10.54
CA LYS A 121 -24.76 -21.10 11.05
C LYS A 121 -25.50 -20.03 10.26
N PRO A 122 -26.59 -20.35 9.54
CA PRO A 122 -27.41 -19.37 8.86
C PRO A 122 -27.89 -18.30 9.84
N VAL A 123 -27.66 -17.04 9.49
CA VAL A 123 -28.22 -15.91 10.24
C VAL A 123 -29.49 -15.53 9.50
N GLY A 124 -30.63 -16.00 9.99
CA GLY A 124 -31.92 -15.56 9.47
C GLY A 124 -32.01 -14.04 9.61
N ILE A 125 -31.91 -13.34 8.49
CA ILE A 125 -32.21 -11.92 8.46
C ILE A 125 -33.71 -11.82 8.70
N ALA A 126 -34.12 -11.51 9.92
CA ALA A 126 -35.45 -10.97 10.15
C ALA A 126 -35.57 -9.75 9.24
N LYS A 127 -36.46 -9.81 8.25
CA LYS A 127 -36.82 -8.62 7.49
C LYS A 127 -37.42 -7.64 8.50
N ASP A 128 -36.58 -6.73 8.96
CA ASP A 128 -37.03 -5.59 9.72
C ASP A 128 -37.75 -4.67 8.74
N THR A 129 -39.08 -4.71 8.80
CA THR A 129 -40.00 -3.85 8.05
C THR A 129 -40.23 -2.53 8.79
N SER A 130 -39.34 -2.13 9.68
CA SER A 130 -39.36 -0.80 10.27
C SER A 130 -38.40 0.10 9.46
N GLY A 131 -38.99 0.82 8.52
CA GLY A 131 -38.29 1.85 7.77
C GLY A 131 -37.76 2.95 8.68
N SER A 132 -36.44 2.98 8.78
CA SER A 132 -35.69 4.20 9.05
C SER A 132 -34.42 4.10 8.23
N SER A 133 -34.53 4.44 6.96
CA SER A 133 -33.39 4.81 6.16
C SER A 133 -32.82 6.08 6.77
N MET A 134 -31.71 5.97 7.48
CA MET A 134 -30.81 7.12 7.62
C MET A 134 -30.19 7.34 6.23
N GLU A 135 -30.93 8.06 5.42
CA GLU A 135 -30.43 8.72 4.22
C GLU A 135 -29.28 9.62 4.66
N PRO A 136 -28.08 9.50 4.06
CA PRO A 136 -27.04 10.48 4.32
C PRO A 136 -27.62 11.87 4.01
N PRO A 137 -27.28 12.92 4.79
CA PRO A 137 -27.88 14.23 4.61
C PRO A 137 -27.75 14.65 3.15
N ALA A 138 -28.91 15.01 2.56
CA ALA A 138 -29.02 15.45 1.19
C ALA A 138 -27.99 16.56 0.94
N LEU A 139 -27.13 16.34 -0.06
CA LEU A 139 -26.14 17.32 -0.49
C LEU A 139 -26.89 18.58 -0.94
N PRO A 140 -26.62 19.75 -0.35
CA PRO A 140 -27.15 20.99 -0.88
C PRO A 140 -26.33 21.38 -2.11
N VAL A 141 -27.03 21.71 -3.18
CA VAL A 141 -26.59 22.24 -4.47
C VAL A 141 -26.31 21.16 -5.53
N ALA A 142 -27.14 21.19 -6.54
CA ALA A 142 -26.94 20.42 -7.78
C ALA A 142 -25.60 20.82 -8.39
N VAL A 143 -24.59 19.98 -8.22
CA VAL A 143 -23.37 20.03 -9.02
C VAL A 143 -23.81 19.79 -10.46
N PRO A 144 -23.40 20.60 -11.46
CA PRO A 144 -23.69 20.32 -12.86
C PRO A 144 -23.26 18.88 -13.14
N ALA A 145 -24.19 18.06 -13.62
CA ALA A 145 -23.88 16.68 -13.95
C ALA A 145 -22.72 16.68 -14.97
N LEU A 146 -21.58 16.14 -14.58
CA LEU A 146 -20.52 15.87 -15.53
C LEU A 146 -21.10 14.96 -16.62
N PRO A 147 -20.74 15.17 -17.91
CA PRO A 147 -21.22 14.32 -18.98
C PRO A 147 -20.91 12.85 -18.65
N ALA A 148 -21.78 11.95 -19.09
CA ALA A 148 -21.63 10.51 -18.86
C ALA A 148 -20.25 10.06 -19.32
N LEU A 149 -19.38 9.74 -18.37
CA LEU A 149 -18.03 9.29 -18.64
C LEU A 149 -18.07 7.86 -19.19
N PRO A 150 -17.13 7.50 -20.10
CA PRO A 150 -17.05 6.12 -20.57
C PRO A 150 -16.89 5.18 -19.39
N ALA A 151 -17.68 4.12 -19.35
CA ALA A 151 -17.72 3.18 -18.22
C ALA A 151 -16.37 2.48 -17.97
N VAL A 152 -15.58 2.28 -19.02
CA VAL A 152 -14.26 1.65 -18.95
C VAL A 152 -13.37 2.18 -20.09
N LEU A 153 -12.13 2.54 -19.76
CA LEU A 153 -11.06 2.74 -20.73
C LEU A 153 -9.99 1.66 -20.51
N PRO A 154 -9.98 0.58 -21.31
CA PRO A 154 -9.00 -0.48 -21.15
C PRO A 154 -7.64 -0.07 -21.72
N VAL A 155 -6.58 -0.60 -21.13
CA VAL A 155 -5.27 -0.62 -21.77
C VAL A 155 -5.30 -1.57 -22.98
N GLY A 156 -4.42 -1.35 -23.94
CA GLY A 156 -4.19 -2.28 -25.05
C GLY A 156 -3.73 -3.66 -24.56
N ASP A 157 -3.69 -4.64 -25.46
CA ASP A 157 -3.19 -5.97 -25.16
C ASP A 157 -1.74 -5.92 -24.67
N LEU A 158 -1.48 -6.39 -23.46
CA LEU A 158 -0.15 -6.49 -22.85
C LEU A 158 0.54 -7.83 -23.18
N GLY A 159 -0.09 -8.69 -23.98
CA GLY A 159 0.37 -10.04 -24.25
C GLY A 159 0.26 -10.97 -23.04
N SER A 160 0.97 -12.10 -23.09
CA SER A 160 0.99 -13.06 -21.99
C SER A 160 1.64 -12.48 -20.74
N PRO A 161 1.15 -12.85 -19.53
CA PRO A 161 1.77 -12.45 -18.28
C PRO A 161 3.22 -12.92 -18.18
N VAL A 162 4.16 -11.99 -17.97
CA VAL A 162 5.60 -12.28 -17.95
C VAL A 162 6.22 -11.81 -16.63
N PHE A 163 7.07 -12.67 -16.08
CA PHE A 163 7.95 -12.32 -14.96
C PHE A 163 9.19 -11.59 -15.49
N LYS A 164 9.28 -10.29 -15.18
CA LYS A 164 10.30 -9.39 -15.72
C LYS A 164 11.33 -9.01 -14.65
N VAL A 165 12.05 -10.00 -14.15
CA VAL A 165 13.20 -9.82 -13.23
C VAL A 165 14.41 -10.52 -13.85
N ALA A 166 15.52 -9.81 -13.92
CA ALA A 166 16.74 -10.30 -14.52
C ALA A 166 17.98 -9.99 -13.65
N PRO A 167 19.08 -10.73 -13.81
CA PRO A 167 20.37 -10.36 -13.23
C PRO A 167 20.86 -9.00 -13.75
N THR A 168 21.60 -8.26 -12.91
CA THR A 168 22.26 -7.02 -13.29
C THR A 168 23.61 -6.89 -12.58
N TYR A 169 24.56 -6.21 -13.24
CA TYR A 169 25.84 -5.79 -12.65
C TYR A 169 25.75 -4.40 -12.00
N GLU A 170 24.68 -3.67 -12.25
CA GLU A 170 24.44 -2.37 -11.64
C GLU A 170 24.28 -2.52 -10.12
N ARG A 171 24.84 -1.58 -9.39
CA ARG A 171 24.82 -1.57 -7.93
C ARG A 171 24.11 -0.30 -7.45
N PRO A 172 23.22 -0.41 -6.45
CA PRO A 172 22.61 0.78 -5.86
C PRO A 172 23.66 1.61 -5.12
N ALA A 173 23.50 2.94 -5.18
CA ALA A 173 24.34 3.85 -4.42
C ALA A 173 24.02 3.79 -2.91
N GLU A 174 25.00 4.15 -2.08
CA GLU A 174 24.76 4.41 -0.67
C GLU A 174 23.85 5.63 -0.50
N SER A 175 22.97 5.58 0.50
CA SER A 175 22.03 6.66 0.77
C SER A 175 21.71 6.73 2.27
N ASP A 176 21.42 7.93 2.76
CA ASP A 176 20.92 8.11 4.12
C ASP A 176 19.49 7.57 4.29
N ILE A 177 18.75 7.49 3.19
CA ILE A 177 17.36 7.00 3.13
C ILE A 177 17.31 5.83 2.15
N GLY A 178 16.91 4.66 2.64
CA GLY A 178 16.67 3.51 1.78
C GLY A 178 15.47 3.75 0.86
N ALA A 179 15.63 3.47 -0.43
CA ALA A 179 14.59 3.71 -1.42
C ALA A 179 14.57 2.66 -2.52
N PHE A 180 13.36 2.26 -2.90
CA PHE A 180 13.07 1.47 -4.10
C PHE A 180 11.93 2.14 -4.86
N ARG A 181 11.90 2.02 -6.18
CA ARG A 181 10.85 2.57 -7.03
C ARG A 181 10.45 1.58 -8.12
N THR A 182 9.15 1.52 -8.40
CA THR A 182 8.62 0.89 -9.62
C THR A 182 7.82 1.92 -10.42
N ALA A 183 7.90 1.82 -11.75
CA ALA A 183 7.09 2.60 -12.66
C ALA A 183 6.03 1.70 -13.30
N CYS A 184 4.79 2.19 -13.41
CA CYS A 184 3.71 1.49 -14.07
C CYS A 184 3.06 2.40 -15.11
N ALA A 185 2.74 1.84 -16.27
CA ALA A 185 1.91 2.52 -17.25
C ALA A 185 0.42 2.48 -16.82
N PHE A 186 -0.39 3.32 -17.46
CA PHE A 186 -1.84 3.28 -17.35
C PHE A 186 -2.38 1.87 -17.62
N ALA A 187 -3.32 1.39 -16.79
CA ALA A 187 -3.94 0.09 -16.97
C ALA A 187 -5.38 0.22 -17.52
N LYS A 188 -6.22 0.99 -16.86
CA LYS A 188 -7.62 1.23 -17.25
C LYS A 188 -8.24 2.33 -16.42
N MET A 189 -9.44 2.76 -16.82
CA MET A 189 -10.37 3.50 -15.97
C MET A 189 -11.65 2.69 -15.79
N ALA A 190 -12.17 2.64 -14.57
CA ALA A 190 -13.40 1.92 -14.25
C ALA A 190 -14.07 2.48 -12.98
N PRO A 191 -15.42 2.46 -12.88
CA PRO A 191 -16.15 2.91 -11.69
C PRO A 191 -16.24 1.77 -10.66
N ILE A 192 -15.08 1.28 -10.21
CA ILE A 192 -14.91 0.20 -9.24
C ILE A 192 -13.94 0.60 -8.15
N ASP A 193 -14.11 0.00 -6.98
CA ASP A 193 -13.22 0.09 -5.84
C ASP A 193 -13.25 -1.20 -5.03
N PRO A 194 -12.28 -2.10 -5.23
CA PRO A 194 -12.27 -3.38 -4.51
C PRO A 194 -11.94 -3.27 -3.01
N ILE A 195 -11.53 -2.09 -2.52
CA ILE A 195 -11.31 -1.85 -1.09
C ILE A 195 -12.60 -1.31 -0.46
N VAL A 196 -13.06 -0.14 -0.89
CA VAL A 196 -14.17 0.59 -0.25
C VAL A 196 -15.55 0.05 -0.64
N PHE A 197 -15.70 -0.47 -1.87
CA PHE A 197 -16.96 -1.02 -2.37
C PHE A 197 -16.78 -2.40 -3.00
N PRO A 198 -16.27 -3.39 -2.26
CA PRO A 198 -16.05 -4.74 -2.80
C PRO A 198 -17.35 -5.33 -3.35
N GLY A 199 -17.23 -6.00 -4.48
CA GLY A 199 -18.34 -6.66 -5.15
C GLY A 199 -19.33 -5.75 -5.86
N THR A 200 -19.09 -4.43 -5.94
CA THR A 200 -20.09 -3.48 -6.47
C THR A 200 -19.47 -2.60 -7.56
N VAL A 201 -20.02 -2.70 -8.78
CA VAL A 201 -19.68 -1.80 -9.90
C VAL A 201 -20.57 -0.55 -9.85
N GLY A 202 -20.00 0.62 -10.15
CA GLY A 202 -20.75 1.88 -10.26
C GLY A 202 -21.12 2.56 -8.95
N LYS A 203 -20.80 1.96 -7.79
CA LYS A 203 -20.96 2.61 -6.50
C LYS A 203 -19.83 3.61 -6.20
N SER A 204 -18.66 3.32 -6.73
CA SER A 204 -17.51 4.23 -6.70
C SER A 204 -17.56 5.20 -7.89
N HIS A 205 -16.93 6.37 -7.73
CA HIS A 205 -16.62 7.23 -8.86
C HIS A 205 -15.60 6.54 -9.80
N LEU A 206 -15.34 7.15 -10.96
CA LEU A 206 -14.38 6.62 -11.93
C LEU A 206 -12.96 6.69 -11.34
N HIS A 207 -12.27 5.56 -11.28
CA HIS A 207 -10.87 5.45 -10.88
C HIS A 207 -9.96 5.18 -12.07
N THR A 208 -8.76 5.74 -12.02
CA THR A 208 -7.64 5.44 -12.91
C THR A 208 -6.73 4.43 -12.27
N PHE A 209 -6.60 3.26 -12.90
CA PHE A 209 -5.85 2.10 -12.38
C PHE A 209 -4.49 1.97 -13.05
N PHE A 210 -3.54 1.44 -12.27
CA PHE A 210 -2.20 1.04 -12.68
C PHE A 210 -1.86 -0.33 -12.08
N GLY A 211 -0.87 -1.00 -12.63
CA GLY A 211 -0.41 -2.30 -12.15
C GLY A 211 -1.23 -3.45 -12.71
N ASN A 212 -1.85 -4.25 -11.86
CA ASN A 212 -2.58 -5.44 -12.29
C ASN A 212 -3.83 -5.09 -13.11
N VAL A 213 -3.84 -5.47 -14.39
CA VAL A 213 -4.94 -5.17 -15.33
C VAL A 213 -6.22 -5.95 -15.02
N ALA A 214 -6.12 -7.05 -14.26
CA ALA A 214 -7.26 -7.87 -13.87
C ALA A 214 -7.97 -7.38 -12.60
N VAL A 215 -7.49 -6.31 -11.95
CA VAL A 215 -8.19 -5.71 -10.80
C VAL A 215 -9.65 -5.43 -11.18
N ASN A 216 -10.58 -5.89 -10.39
CA ASN A 216 -12.01 -5.64 -10.52
C ASN A 216 -12.65 -5.53 -9.13
N GLU A 217 -13.94 -5.27 -9.08
CA GLU A 217 -14.69 -5.10 -7.82
C GLU A 217 -14.64 -6.32 -6.88
N ASN A 218 -14.32 -7.50 -7.44
CA ASN A 218 -14.21 -8.76 -6.68
C ASN A 218 -12.76 -9.14 -6.36
N SER A 219 -11.80 -8.24 -6.58
CA SER A 219 -10.39 -8.56 -6.35
C SER A 219 -10.10 -8.87 -4.89
N THR A 220 -9.36 -9.96 -4.66
CA THR A 220 -8.86 -10.42 -3.37
C THR A 220 -7.35 -10.56 -3.43
N THR A 221 -6.68 -10.79 -2.31
CA THR A 221 -5.24 -11.08 -2.27
C THR A 221 -4.89 -12.24 -3.20
N ASP A 222 -5.63 -13.34 -3.12
CA ASP A 222 -5.38 -14.55 -3.92
C ASP A 222 -5.57 -14.26 -5.41
N SER A 223 -6.63 -13.53 -5.79
CA SER A 223 -6.87 -13.20 -7.19
C SER A 223 -5.80 -12.27 -7.77
N LEU A 224 -5.31 -11.29 -6.99
CA LEU A 224 -4.19 -10.45 -7.42
C LEU A 224 -2.91 -11.24 -7.66
N LEU A 225 -2.57 -12.16 -6.75
CA LEU A 225 -1.36 -12.97 -6.86
C LEU A 225 -1.44 -13.99 -8.00
N ALA A 226 -2.63 -14.53 -8.28
CA ALA A 226 -2.83 -15.59 -9.26
C ALA A 226 -3.05 -15.06 -10.70
N PHE A 227 -3.74 -13.95 -10.86
CA PHE A 227 -4.27 -13.53 -12.17
C PHE A 227 -3.82 -12.14 -12.59
N GLY A 228 -3.93 -11.90 -13.89
CA GLY A 228 -3.65 -10.64 -14.54
C GLY A 228 -2.20 -10.46 -14.94
N ASN A 229 -2.01 -9.69 -16.01
CA ASN A 229 -0.73 -9.11 -16.36
C ASN A 229 -0.55 -7.78 -15.59
N SER A 230 0.62 -7.21 -15.60
CA SER A 230 0.88 -5.96 -14.89
C SER A 230 1.54 -4.95 -15.82
N THR A 231 1.11 -3.68 -15.72
CA THR A 231 1.72 -2.55 -16.42
C THR A 231 2.99 -2.05 -15.74
N CYS A 232 3.34 -2.61 -14.57
CA CYS A 232 4.52 -2.20 -13.82
C CYS A 232 5.80 -2.87 -14.32
N ARG A 233 6.93 -2.23 -14.10
CA ARG A 233 8.22 -2.91 -14.17
C ARG A 233 8.23 -4.12 -13.24
N GLY A 234 8.87 -5.18 -13.68
CA GLY A 234 8.80 -6.48 -13.01
C GLY A 234 7.68 -7.38 -13.55
N GLY A 235 6.72 -6.84 -14.32
CA GLY A 235 5.60 -7.63 -14.82
C GLY A 235 4.86 -8.31 -13.66
N ILE A 236 4.62 -9.62 -13.77
CA ILE A 236 3.89 -10.38 -12.74
C ILE A 236 4.65 -10.57 -11.41
N ALA A 237 5.86 -10.02 -11.27
CA ALA A 237 6.50 -9.88 -9.97
C ALA A 237 5.78 -8.83 -9.10
N ASN A 238 5.08 -7.88 -9.74
CA ASN A 238 4.29 -6.84 -9.10
C ASN A 238 2.87 -6.81 -9.67
N ARG A 239 1.99 -7.58 -9.11
CA ARG A 239 0.56 -7.60 -9.41
C ARG A 239 -0.27 -6.76 -8.44
N SER A 240 0.33 -5.78 -7.78
CA SER A 240 -0.43 -4.83 -6.95
C SER A 240 -1.41 -4.02 -7.80
N GLY A 241 -2.53 -3.67 -7.17
CA GLY A 241 -3.44 -2.66 -7.70
C GLY A 241 -3.11 -1.30 -7.12
N TYR A 242 -3.03 -0.28 -7.96
CA TYR A 242 -2.84 1.12 -7.60
C TYR A 242 -3.90 1.93 -8.30
N TRP A 243 -4.65 2.77 -7.60
CA TRP A 243 -5.63 3.65 -8.26
C TRP A 243 -5.80 4.98 -7.55
N VAL A 244 -6.28 5.93 -8.33
CA VAL A 244 -6.60 7.30 -7.91
C VAL A 244 -7.91 7.72 -8.57
N PRO A 245 -8.61 8.75 -8.05
CA PRO A 245 -9.74 9.33 -8.78
C PRO A 245 -9.30 9.82 -10.14
N SER A 246 -10.09 9.54 -11.17
CA SER A 246 -9.74 9.96 -12.53
C SER A 246 -9.74 11.48 -12.66
N MET A 247 -8.74 11.99 -13.37
CA MET A 247 -8.67 13.39 -13.77
C MET A 247 -9.62 13.61 -14.94
N ILE A 248 -10.42 14.67 -14.90
CA ILE A 248 -11.39 15.05 -15.94
C ILE A 248 -11.04 16.43 -16.46
N ASP A 249 -11.00 16.58 -17.78
CA ASP A 249 -11.01 17.88 -18.45
C ASP A 249 -12.45 18.39 -18.52
N THR A 250 -12.76 19.41 -17.74
CA THR A 250 -14.12 19.98 -17.66
C THR A 250 -14.56 20.68 -18.95
N ALA A 251 -13.63 21.08 -19.81
CA ALA A 251 -13.96 21.70 -21.09
C ALA A 251 -14.51 20.68 -22.12
N THR A 252 -14.04 19.44 -22.03
CA THR A 252 -14.43 18.36 -22.95
C THR A 252 -15.32 17.32 -22.28
N GLY A 253 -15.35 17.28 -20.95
CA GLY A 253 -15.99 16.23 -20.17
C GLY A 253 -15.30 14.88 -20.28
N GLN A 254 -14.10 14.81 -20.84
CA GLN A 254 -13.38 13.56 -21.06
C GLN A 254 -12.33 13.33 -19.96
N PRO A 255 -12.06 12.08 -19.62
CA PRO A 255 -10.97 11.76 -18.70
C PRO A 255 -9.61 12.07 -19.32
N VAL A 256 -8.70 12.60 -18.48
CA VAL A 256 -7.30 12.84 -18.85
C VAL A 256 -6.52 11.57 -18.52
N VAL A 257 -6.03 10.91 -19.59
CA VAL A 257 -5.19 9.72 -19.42
C VAL A 257 -3.81 10.14 -18.92
N PRO A 258 -3.31 9.58 -17.79
CA PRO A 258 -1.99 9.89 -17.27
C PRO A 258 -0.87 9.29 -18.14
N ASP A 259 0.32 9.87 -18.07
CA ASP A 259 1.52 9.32 -18.69
C ASP A 259 2.00 8.05 -17.95
N GLY A 260 1.67 7.92 -16.68
CA GLY A 260 2.00 6.79 -15.83
C GLY A 260 2.06 7.15 -14.35
N ILE A 261 2.53 6.21 -13.57
CA ILE A 261 2.76 6.38 -12.13
C ILE A 261 4.15 5.87 -11.74
N ASN A 262 4.83 6.62 -10.88
CA ASN A 262 5.95 6.12 -10.11
C ASN A 262 5.48 5.82 -8.69
N VAL A 263 5.68 4.60 -8.24
CA VAL A 263 5.41 4.16 -6.88
C VAL A 263 6.72 4.01 -6.14
N TYR A 264 6.91 4.79 -5.09
CA TYR A 264 8.09 4.74 -4.24
C TYR A 264 7.80 3.95 -2.97
N TYR A 265 8.79 3.18 -2.56
CA TYR A 265 8.89 2.51 -1.27
C TYR A 265 10.15 3.03 -0.61
N LYS A 266 10.02 3.69 0.54
CA LYS A 266 11.13 4.37 1.23
C LYS A 266 11.13 4.02 2.70
N SER A 267 12.23 4.31 3.38
CA SER A 267 12.22 4.30 4.86
C SER A 267 11.34 5.42 5.44
N GLY A 268 11.04 6.46 4.65
CA GLY A 268 10.08 7.51 4.99
C GLY A 268 10.52 8.36 6.17
N ALA A 269 9.62 8.53 7.15
CA ALA A 269 9.88 9.29 8.36
C ALA A 269 10.90 8.61 9.31
N PHE A 270 11.27 7.36 9.04
CA PHE A 270 12.15 6.56 9.88
C PHE A 270 13.43 6.18 9.14
N ALA A 271 14.51 5.92 9.88
CA ALA A 271 15.69 5.31 9.28
C ALA A 271 15.41 3.85 8.90
N GLY A 272 16.09 3.32 7.88
CA GLY A 272 15.84 1.96 7.37
C GLY A 272 15.94 0.86 8.43
N ASP A 273 16.85 1.02 9.41
CA ASP A 273 17.01 0.12 10.56
C ASP A 273 15.86 0.18 11.58
N LYS A 274 14.96 1.15 11.48
CA LYS A 274 13.74 1.26 12.30
C LYS A 274 12.54 0.57 11.68
N LEU A 275 12.60 0.21 10.41
CA LEU A 275 11.52 -0.52 9.75
C LEU A 275 11.33 -1.88 10.43
N SER A 276 10.11 -2.18 10.86
CA SER A 276 9.83 -3.42 11.60
C SER A 276 9.78 -4.63 10.67
N ARG A 277 9.27 -4.44 9.45
CA ARG A 277 9.12 -5.48 8.44
C ARG A 277 8.82 -4.92 7.06
N GLY A 278 8.92 -5.76 6.03
CA GLY A 278 8.38 -5.47 4.70
C GLY A 278 6.84 -5.40 4.69
N VAL A 279 6.29 -4.91 3.59
CA VAL A 279 4.83 -4.76 3.44
C VAL A 279 4.13 -6.13 3.39
N PRO A 280 3.11 -6.38 4.23
CA PRO A 280 2.36 -7.63 4.21
C PRO A 280 1.65 -7.85 2.86
N GLN A 281 1.62 -9.10 2.39
CA GLN A 281 0.80 -9.44 1.22
C GLN A 281 -0.67 -9.21 1.51
N GLY A 282 -1.38 -8.62 0.55
CA GLY A 282 -2.80 -8.34 0.71
C GLY A 282 -3.14 -7.13 1.57
N LEU A 283 -2.15 -6.41 2.09
CA LEU A 283 -2.41 -5.15 2.77
C LEU A 283 -3.10 -4.18 1.81
N ARG A 284 -4.16 -3.54 2.30
CA ARG A 284 -4.94 -2.51 1.62
C ARG A 284 -4.74 -1.19 2.33
N MET A 285 -4.60 -0.13 1.58
CA MET A 285 -4.46 1.21 2.16
C MET A 285 -5.21 2.25 1.34
N VAL A 286 -5.86 3.17 2.03
CA VAL A 286 -6.52 4.35 1.46
C VAL A 286 -5.88 5.59 2.07
N ALA A 287 -5.34 6.47 1.23
CA ALA A 287 -4.74 7.74 1.62
C ALA A 287 -5.54 8.92 1.05
N GLY A 288 -5.59 10.04 1.75
CA GLY A 288 -6.33 11.23 1.35
C GLY A 288 -7.80 11.23 1.77
N ASN A 289 -8.57 12.21 1.25
CA ASN A 289 -9.97 12.39 1.62
C ASN A 289 -10.85 12.69 0.40
N PRO A 290 -11.62 11.70 -0.11
CA PRO A 290 -12.50 11.91 -1.27
C PRO A 290 -13.64 12.92 -1.02
N ALA A 291 -13.95 13.23 0.22
CA ALA A 291 -15.01 14.16 0.59
C ALA A 291 -14.50 15.60 0.86
N ALA A 292 -13.21 15.88 0.63
CA ALA A 292 -12.66 17.21 0.88
C ALA A 292 -13.22 18.24 -0.14
N THR A 293 -13.67 19.39 0.36
CA THR A 293 -14.28 20.48 -0.43
C THR A 293 -13.49 21.78 -0.40
N GLY A 294 -12.31 21.77 0.19
CA GLY A 294 -11.40 22.91 0.33
C GLY A 294 -9.94 22.48 0.38
N PRO A 295 -9.03 23.46 0.34
CA PRO A 295 -7.61 23.19 0.43
C PRO A 295 -7.26 22.54 1.77
N ARG A 296 -6.28 21.64 1.73
CA ARG A 296 -5.71 21.05 2.94
C ARG A 296 -5.12 22.14 3.83
N THR A 297 -5.42 22.08 5.12
CA THR A 297 -4.86 22.98 6.14
C THR A 297 -3.61 22.37 6.78
N GLU A 298 -2.89 23.14 7.57
CA GLU A 298 -1.71 22.65 8.32
C GLU A 298 -2.07 21.58 9.37
N ASN A 299 -3.32 21.55 9.81
CA ASN A 299 -3.83 20.54 10.76
C ASN A 299 -4.28 19.24 10.09
N ASP A 300 -4.38 19.24 8.76
CA ASP A 300 -4.76 18.06 8.01
C ASP A 300 -3.56 17.11 7.85
N VAL A 301 -3.85 15.82 7.86
CA VAL A 301 -2.84 14.82 7.55
C VAL A 301 -2.24 15.09 6.17
N PHE A 302 -0.91 15.08 6.09
CA PHE A 302 -0.18 15.28 4.84
C PHE A 302 -0.27 14.04 3.96
N ALA A 303 -1.42 13.82 3.31
CA ALA A 303 -1.70 12.65 2.49
C ALA A 303 -1.50 12.88 0.99
N TYR A 304 -1.52 14.12 0.52
CA TYR A 304 -1.33 14.42 -0.91
C TYR A 304 -0.81 15.84 -1.13
N ARG A 305 -0.28 16.06 -2.33
CA ARG A 305 0.06 17.38 -2.88
C ARG A 305 0.14 17.32 -4.39
N PHE A 306 0.15 18.50 -5.00
CA PHE A 306 0.38 18.67 -6.44
C PHE A 306 1.57 19.58 -6.70
N LYS A 307 2.24 19.39 -7.84
CA LYS A 307 3.28 20.27 -8.35
C LYS A 307 3.38 20.22 -9.87
N CYS A 308 4.04 21.20 -10.48
CA CYS A 308 4.51 21.13 -11.87
C CYS A 308 5.94 20.60 -11.92
N ILE A 309 6.24 19.79 -12.93
CA ILE A 309 7.60 19.32 -13.25
C ILE A 309 7.88 19.63 -14.72
N GLY A 310 9.01 20.27 -14.97
CA GLY A 310 9.40 20.72 -16.31
C GLY A 310 8.73 22.04 -16.71
N GLY A 311 9.40 22.79 -17.59
CA GLY A 311 8.95 24.12 -18.00
C GLY A 311 9.57 25.26 -17.21
N PRO A 312 9.39 26.52 -17.66
CA PRO A 312 9.97 27.71 -17.03
C PRO A 312 9.48 27.97 -15.60
N ASN A 313 8.29 27.47 -15.26
CA ASN A 313 7.69 27.55 -13.93
C ASN A 313 7.90 26.29 -13.10
N ASP A 314 8.91 25.47 -13.45
CA ASP A 314 9.33 24.33 -12.63
C ASP A 314 9.98 24.84 -11.35
N GLU A 315 9.16 25.25 -10.43
CA GLU A 315 9.58 25.53 -9.08
C GLU A 315 9.48 24.23 -8.29
N ASN A 316 10.56 23.45 -8.32
CA ASN A 316 10.67 22.13 -7.69
C ASN A 316 10.19 22.09 -6.22
N ASP A 317 10.06 23.25 -5.59
CA ASP A 317 9.67 23.40 -4.19
C ASP A 317 8.25 23.98 -3.98
N LYS A 318 7.53 24.34 -5.04
CA LYS A 318 6.15 24.83 -4.92
C LYS A 318 5.14 23.68 -5.02
N TYR A 319 4.64 23.33 -3.87
CA TYR A 319 3.61 22.32 -3.72
C TYR A 319 2.29 22.97 -3.31
N GLY A 320 1.18 22.49 -3.90
CA GLY A 320 -0.15 22.95 -3.57
C GLY A 320 -1.10 21.82 -3.19
N SER A 321 -2.23 22.15 -2.61
CA SER A 321 -3.35 21.24 -2.35
C SER A 321 -4.35 21.18 -3.51
N SER A 322 -4.11 21.90 -4.61
CA SER A 322 -4.93 21.89 -5.82
C SER A 322 -4.07 21.64 -7.05
N ILE A 323 -4.73 21.28 -8.13
CA ILE A 323 -4.10 21.09 -9.45
C ILE A 323 -3.50 22.44 -9.91
N PRO A 324 -2.17 22.52 -10.12
CA PRO A 324 -1.54 23.77 -10.55
C PRO A 324 -1.69 23.98 -12.05
N ASN A 325 -1.62 25.25 -12.49
CA ASN A 325 -1.52 25.55 -13.92
C ASN A 325 -0.07 25.37 -14.39
N CYS A 326 0.23 24.21 -14.95
CA CYS A 326 1.54 23.93 -15.51
C CYS A 326 1.70 24.44 -16.93
N ASP A 327 2.93 24.77 -17.33
CA ASP A 327 3.27 25.18 -18.69
C ASP A 327 2.95 24.08 -19.72
N LEU A 328 2.77 24.50 -20.98
CA LEU A 328 2.64 23.57 -22.10
C LEU A 328 3.87 22.60 -22.14
N GLY A 329 3.58 21.33 -22.15
CA GLY A 329 4.60 20.25 -22.12
C GLY A 329 5.15 19.91 -20.76
N ALA A 330 4.89 20.71 -19.72
CA ALA A 330 5.19 20.35 -18.34
C ALA A 330 4.20 19.28 -17.81
N SER A 331 4.60 18.59 -16.78
CA SER A 331 3.80 17.54 -16.15
C SER A 331 3.22 18.01 -14.82
N VAL A 332 1.92 17.88 -14.65
CA VAL A 332 1.26 17.92 -13.34
C VAL A 332 1.55 16.62 -12.64
N TRP A 333 2.14 16.68 -11.46
CA TRP A 333 2.34 15.55 -10.58
C TRP A 333 1.33 15.59 -9.44
N GLN A 334 0.50 14.55 -9.39
CA GLN A 334 -0.35 14.23 -8.23
C GLN A 334 0.45 13.29 -7.35
N GLU A 335 0.92 13.79 -6.21
CA GLU A 335 1.66 13.00 -5.23
C GLU A 335 0.74 12.58 -4.10
N ILE A 336 0.76 11.31 -3.72
CA ILE A 336 -0.04 10.74 -2.62
C ILE A 336 0.88 9.98 -1.69
N PHE A 337 0.72 10.17 -0.39
CA PHE A 337 1.55 9.57 0.66
C PHE A 337 0.67 8.70 1.55
N PHE A 338 1.02 7.44 1.67
CA PHE A 338 0.29 6.47 2.48
C PHE A 338 0.79 6.45 3.92
N PRO A 339 -0.08 6.06 4.88
CA PRO A 339 0.32 5.90 6.27
C PRO A 339 1.38 4.80 6.41
N GLN A 340 2.32 4.98 7.34
CA GLN A 340 3.50 4.13 7.51
C GLN A 340 3.42 3.23 8.76
N CYS A 341 2.49 3.51 9.67
CA CYS A 341 2.33 2.80 10.94
C CYS A 341 1.14 1.83 10.84
N TRP A 342 1.39 0.55 11.07
CA TRP A 342 0.40 -0.52 10.98
C TRP A 342 0.06 -1.08 12.37
N ASP A 343 -1.18 -1.50 12.59
CA ASP A 343 -1.62 -2.12 13.85
C ASP A 343 -0.96 -3.49 14.13
N GLY A 344 -0.32 -4.07 13.11
CA GLY A 344 0.39 -5.36 13.20
C GLY A 344 -0.51 -6.57 12.97
N VAL A 345 -1.81 -6.40 12.74
CA VAL A 345 -2.79 -7.48 12.71
C VAL A 345 -3.65 -7.45 11.45
N ASN A 346 -4.31 -6.34 11.16
CA ASN A 346 -5.35 -6.27 10.14
C ASN A 346 -4.77 -5.86 8.78
N LEU A 347 -5.09 -6.61 7.73
CA LEU A 347 -4.75 -6.23 6.35
C LEU A 347 -5.73 -5.21 5.75
N ASP A 348 -6.86 -5.01 6.43
CA ASP A 348 -7.91 -4.05 6.15
C ASP A 348 -8.73 -3.86 7.42
N SER A 349 -9.48 -2.78 7.53
CA SER A 349 -10.40 -2.49 8.64
C SER A 349 -11.79 -2.13 8.10
N PRO A 350 -12.85 -2.16 8.91
CA PRO A 350 -14.21 -1.84 8.45
C PRO A 350 -14.36 -0.46 7.81
N ASP A 351 -13.53 0.49 8.18
CA ASP A 351 -13.46 1.84 7.62
C ASP A 351 -12.34 1.99 6.56
N HIS A 352 -11.65 0.91 6.24
CA HIS A 352 -10.53 0.81 5.29
C HIS A 352 -9.34 1.73 5.60
N LYS A 353 -9.26 2.28 6.81
CA LYS A 353 -8.21 3.23 7.23
C LYS A 353 -7.63 2.96 8.62
N SER A 354 -8.46 2.59 9.60
CA SER A 354 -8.06 2.54 11.02
C SER A 354 -7.07 1.43 11.38
N HIS A 355 -6.73 0.52 10.47
CA HIS A 355 -5.62 -0.44 10.64
C HIS A 355 -4.25 0.20 10.35
N MET A 356 -4.24 1.41 9.78
CA MET A 356 -3.04 2.18 9.44
C MET A 356 -3.09 3.56 10.10
N SER A 357 -1.93 4.11 10.44
CA SER A 357 -1.79 5.47 10.95
C SER A 357 -0.58 6.17 10.34
N TYR A 358 -0.65 7.48 10.20
CA TYR A 358 0.54 8.27 9.90
C TYR A 358 1.44 8.38 11.12
N PRO A 359 2.76 8.53 10.92
CA PRO A 359 3.69 8.84 12.01
C PRO A 359 3.27 10.13 12.73
N VAL A 360 3.49 10.17 14.04
CA VAL A 360 3.21 11.35 14.85
C VAL A 360 4.44 12.23 14.96
N ALA A 361 4.21 13.55 14.99
CA ALA A 361 5.25 14.53 15.22
C ALA A 361 5.78 14.42 16.67
N VAL A 362 7.09 14.45 16.81
CA VAL A 362 7.75 14.59 18.12
C VAL A 362 8.55 15.89 18.13
N PRO A 363 8.67 16.58 19.30
CA PRO A 363 9.49 17.78 19.40
C PRO A 363 10.93 17.49 18.99
N ASP A 364 11.49 18.33 18.13
CA ASP A 364 12.89 18.28 17.74
C ASP A 364 13.46 19.69 17.62
N PRO A 365 14.15 20.15 18.69
CA PRO A 365 14.76 21.48 18.69
C PRO A 365 15.85 21.69 17.62
N SER A 366 16.41 20.60 17.07
CA SER A 366 17.40 20.67 16.01
C SER A 366 16.78 20.86 14.63
N SER A 367 15.50 20.55 14.49
CA SER A 367 14.74 20.74 13.25
C SER A 367 14.40 22.22 13.06
N THR A 368 14.52 22.72 11.83
CA THR A 368 14.07 24.08 11.47
C THR A 368 12.57 24.29 11.68
N ARG A 369 11.81 23.21 11.80
CA ARG A 369 10.36 23.21 12.09
C ARG A 369 10.05 23.02 13.58
N GLY A 370 11.04 22.77 14.44
CA GLY A 370 10.86 22.48 15.85
C GLY A 370 10.30 21.07 16.15
N TRP A 371 10.06 20.24 15.13
CA TRP A 371 9.54 18.89 15.25
C TRP A 371 10.01 17.99 14.09
N GLN A 372 9.92 16.69 14.28
CA GLN A 372 10.12 15.67 13.25
C GLN A 372 9.06 14.58 13.36
N MET A 373 8.79 13.87 12.26
CA MET A 373 7.98 12.65 12.28
C MET A 373 8.89 11.49 12.72
N ALA A 374 8.75 11.03 13.94
CA ALA A 374 9.71 10.09 14.50
C ALA A 374 9.11 8.90 15.26
N ALA A 375 7.80 8.83 15.42
CA ALA A 375 7.17 7.74 16.15
C ALA A 375 5.87 7.28 15.50
N CYS A 376 5.61 5.98 15.63
CA CYS A 376 4.28 5.43 15.42
C CYS A 376 3.48 5.49 16.72
N PRO A 377 2.16 5.76 16.66
CA PRO A 377 1.33 5.74 17.86
C PRO A 377 1.29 4.31 18.46
N PRO A 378 1.11 4.16 19.78
CA PRO A 378 1.12 2.85 20.43
C PRO A 378 0.10 1.84 19.88
N SER A 379 -1.01 2.34 19.31
CA SER A 379 -2.02 1.51 18.64
C SER A 379 -1.56 0.92 17.31
N HIS A 380 -0.52 1.46 16.70
CA HIS A 380 0.01 1.06 15.40
C HIS A 380 1.54 0.92 15.46
N PRO A 381 2.04 -0.04 16.25
CA PRO A 381 3.46 -0.08 16.60
C PRO A 381 4.39 -0.59 15.50
N VAL A 382 3.82 -1.14 14.41
CA VAL A 382 4.62 -1.77 13.35
C VAL A 382 4.96 -0.75 12.27
N ILE A 383 6.25 -0.43 12.15
CA ILE A 383 6.76 0.52 11.17
C ILE A 383 6.96 -0.21 9.84
N LEU A 384 6.20 0.17 8.83
CA LEU A 384 6.30 -0.33 7.46
C LEU A 384 7.06 0.67 6.57
N PRO A 385 7.52 0.26 5.37
CA PRO A 385 7.95 1.20 4.34
C PRO A 385 6.89 2.27 4.04
N GLU A 386 7.32 3.52 3.90
CA GLU A 386 6.45 4.57 3.34
C GLU A 386 6.19 4.27 1.87
N ILE A 387 4.94 4.34 1.46
CA ILE A 387 4.53 4.21 0.08
C ILE A 387 4.08 5.57 -0.40
N SER A 388 4.54 6.00 -1.57
CA SER A 388 4.03 7.20 -2.21
C SER A 388 3.82 7.00 -3.70
N PHE A 389 2.76 7.63 -4.22
CA PHE A 389 2.45 7.69 -5.64
C PHE A 389 2.87 9.03 -6.21
N ASN A 390 3.40 9.01 -7.43
CA ASN A 390 3.55 10.19 -8.26
C ASN A 390 2.87 9.88 -9.60
N VAL A 391 1.61 10.31 -9.73
CA VAL A 391 0.85 10.17 -10.97
C VAL A 391 1.13 11.40 -11.84
N MET A 392 1.47 11.16 -13.10
CA MET A 392 1.97 12.19 -14.00
C MET A 392 0.99 12.45 -15.14
N TYR A 393 0.71 13.74 -15.41
CA TYR A 393 -0.20 14.19 -16.48
C TYR A 393 0.45 15.33 -17.26
N THR A 394 0.83 15.10 -18.52
CA THR A 394 1.41 16.16 -19.36
C THR A 394 0.35 17.17 -19.81
N ALA A 395 0.60 18.46 -19.58
CA ALA A 395 -0.22 19.55 -20.09
C ALA A 395 -0.02 19.69 -21.62
N LYS A 396 -0.95 19.14 -22.42
CA LYS A 396 -0.84 19.09 -23.89
C LYS A 396 -1.24 20.37 -24.60
N THR A 397 -1.89 21.29 -23.88
CA THR A 397 -2.25 22.63 -24.37
C THR A 397 -1.97 23.64 -23.28
N ARG A 398 -1.82 24.93 -23.65
CA ARG A 398 -1.70 26.02 -22.68
C ARG A 398 -2.96 26.09 -21.81
N ASP A 399 -2.77 26.32 -20.52
CA ASP A 399 -3.83 26.41 -19.51
C ASP A 399 -4.75 25.18 -19.42
N ALA A 400 -4.28 24.01 -19.92
CA ALA A 400 -5.05 22.78 -19.84
C ALA A 400 -5.42 22.40 -18.41
N ALA A 401 -4.46 22.49 -17.51
CA ALA A 401 -4.62 22.09 -16.11
C ALA A 401 -5.60 22.96 -15.31
N LEU A 402 -5.87 24.21 -15.74
CA LEU A 402 -6.93 25.04 -15.16
C LEU A 402 -8.33 24.48 -15.34
N LYS A 403 -8.51 23.60 -16.34
CA LYS A 403 -9.78 22.93 -16.65
C LYS A 403 -9.86 21.53 -16.05
N TRP A 404 -8.82 21.07 -15.35
CA TRP A 404 -8.78 19.73 -14.80
C TRP A 404 -9.35 19.69 -13.40
N ARG A 405 -10.12 18.65 -13.14
CA ARG A 405 -10.69 18.34 -11.82
C ARG A 405 -10.61 16.84 -11.59
N LEU A 406 -10.59 16.44 -10.34
CA LEU A 406 -10.81 15.03 -9.99
C LEU A 406 -12.31 14.72 -10.08
N VAL A 407 -12.66 13.53 -10.53
CA VAL A 407 -14.06 13.07 -10.58
C VAL A 407 -14.73 13.06 -9.19
N SER A 408 -13.94 12.98 -8.13
CA SER A 408 -14.37 13.06 -6.73
C SER A 408 -14.56 14.50 -6.21
N ASP A 409 -14.18 15.53 -6.98
CA ASP A 409 -14.35 16.93 -6.59
C ASP A 409 -15.83 17.35 -6.60
N SER A 410 -16.52 17.15 -5.47
CA SER A 410 -17.96 17.40 -5.28
C SER A 410 -18.29 18.82 -4.80
N TYR A 411 -17.43 19.80 -5.05
CA TYR A 411 -17.57 21.18 -4.60
C TYR A 411 -17.64 22.15 -5.79
N ASP A 412 -17.90 23.43 -5.50
CA ASP A 412 -18.08 24.50 -6.47
C ASP A 412 -16.96 24.53 -7.53
N THR A 413 -17.36 24.52 -8.80
CA THR A 413 -16.46 24.50 -9.94
C THR A 413 -15.68 25.79 -10.17
N THR A 414 -16.01 26.88 -9.48
CA THR A 414 -15.21 28.11 -9.46
C THR A 414 -13.92 27.95 -8.65
N LYS A 415 -13.85 26.95 -7.75
CA LYS A 415 -12.65 26.61 -7.01
C LYS A 415 -11.73 25.71 -7.85
N PRO A 416 -10.40 25.76 -7.65
CA PRO A 416 -9.47 24.85 -8.31
C PRO A 416 -9.82 23.39 -8.04
N GLY A 417 -9.58 22.49 -9.01
CA GLY A 417 -9.70 21.06 -8.81
C GLY A 417 -8.61 20.47 -7.92
N GLY A 418 -8.86 19.28 -7.37
CA GLY A 418 -7.85 18.47 -6.71
C GLY A 418 -7.97 18.35 -5.19
N TYR A 419 -8.86 19.07 -4.51
CA TYR A 419 -8.95 19.01 -3.04
C TYR A 419 -9.35 17.63 -2.54
N SER A 420 -10.14 16.86 -3.29
CA SER A 420 -10.55 15.50 -2.97
C SER A 420 -9.52 14.43 -3.35
N SER A 421 -8.25 14.83 -3.56
CA SER A 421 -7.19 13.89 -3.93
C SER A 421 -7.03 12.78 -2.89
N HIS A 422 -7.06 11.56 -3.37
CA HIS A 422 -6.85 10.34 -2.61
C HIS A 422 -6.21 9.28 -3.49
N GLY A 423 -5.80 8.18 -2.90
CA GLY A 423 -5.28 7.05 -3.63
C GLY A 423 -5.39 5.78 -2.81
N ASP A 424 -5.43 4.69 -3.53
CA ASP A 424 -5.69 3.37 -2.99
C ASP A 424 -4.62 2.40 -3.47
N TRP A 425 -4.20 1.53 -2.58
CA TRP A 425 -3.19 0.54 -2.83
C TRP A 425 -3.59 -0.82 -2.26
N PHE A 426 -3.51 -1.84 -3.11
CA PHE A 426 -3.74 -3.22 -2.74
C PHE A 426 -2.50 -4.05 -3.07
N ASN A 427 -1.81 -4.57 -2.05
CA ASN A 427 -0.52 -5.23 -2.22
C ASN A 427 -0.63 -6.59 -2.91
N GLY A 428 -0.09 -6.69 -4.12
CA GLY A 428 0.04 -7.91 -4.92
C GLY A 428 1.49 -8.21 -5.35
N TRP A 429 2.48 -7.69 -4.64
CA TRP A 429 3.88 -8.07 -4.86
C TRP A 429 4.12 -9.54 -4.54
N ARG A 430 4.91 -10.22 -5.36
CA ARG A 430 5.49 -11.49 -4.95
C ARG A 430 6.37 -11.27 -3.73
N HIS A 431 6.18 -12.13 -2.72
CA HIS A 431 6.87 -11.99 -1.43
C HIS A 431 8.40 -11.98 -1.55
N ASP A 432 8.97 -12.90 -2.36
CA ASP A 432 10.42 -13.01 -2.58
C ASP A 432 11.03 -11.74 -3.20
N ILE A 433 10.27 -11.03 -4.01
CA ILE A 433 10.72 -9.78 -4.65
C ILE A 433 10.55 -8.59 -3.71
N SER A 434 9.43 -8.50 -2.99
CA SER A 434 9.24 -7.44 -2.01
C SER A 434 10.23 -7.54 -0.84
N GLU A 435 10.53 -8.73 -0.37
CA GLU A 435 11.58 -8.95 0.63
C GLU A 435 12.98 -8.60 0.12
N ALA A 436 13.26 -8.84 -1.17
CA ALA A 436 14.55 -8.46 -1.75
C ALA A 436 14.79 -6.94 -1.69
N TRP A 437 13.88 -6.13 -2.26
CA TRP A 437 14.07 -4.67 -2.20
C TRP A 437 13.91 -4.11 -0.78
N PHE A 438 13.08 -4.72 0.07
CA PHE A 438 12.96 -4.30 1.46
C PHE A 438 14.31 -4.41 2.19
N LYS A 439 14.92 -5.60 2.16
CA LYS A 439 16.17 -5.87 2.88
C LYS A 439 17.38 -5.15 2.26
N ASN A 440 17.51 -5.24 0.93
CA ASN A 440 18.74 -4.84 0.26
C ASN A 440 18.74 -3.37 -0.19
N CYS A 441 17.58 -2.71 -0.20
CA CYS A 441 17.48 -1.29 -0.50
C CYS A 441 17.11 -0.48 0.75
N LEU A 442 15.95 -0.75 1.38
CA LEU A 442 15.44 0.09 2.44
C LEU A 442 16.23 -0.08 3.74
N VAL A 443 16.31 -1.31 4.26
CA VAL A 443 17.05 -1.61 5.50
C VAL A 443 18.54 -1.35 5.32
N ALA A 444 19.08 -1.70 4.17
CA ALA A 444 20.49 -1.49 3.83
C ALA A 444 20.83 -0.02 3.50
N LYS A 445 19.87 0.90 3.51
CA LYS A 445 20.06 2.34 3.18
C LYS A 445 20.71 2.54 1.82
N LYS A 446 20.15 1.89 0.78
CA LYS A 446 20.59 2.00 -0.59
C LYS A 446 19.58 2.77 -1.44
N ASP A 447 20.07 3.51 -2.41
CA ASP A 447 19.23 4.09 -3.46
C ASP A 447 19.06 3.09 -4.62
N CYS A 448 17.93 2.40 -4.63
CA CYS A 448 17.55 1.45 -5.68
C CYS A 448 16.56 2.05 -6.70
N HIS A 449 16.55 3.37 -6.89
CA HIS A 449 15.60 4.08 -7.76
C HIS A 449 15.61 3.60 -9.22
N SER A 450 16.69 3.02 -9.69
CA SER A 450 16.80 2.43 -11.04
C SER A 450 16.13 1.06 -11.17
N HIS A 451 15.22 0.71 -10.25
CA HIS A 451 14.51 -0.57 -10.17
C HIS A 451 15.40 -1.76 -9.77
N LEU A 452 16.51 -1.48 -9.12
CA LEU A 452 17.39 -2.50 -8.57
C LEU A 452 16.74 -3.17 -7.36
N LEU A 453 16.96 -4.46 -7.18
CA LEU A 453 16.53 -5.19 -5.98
C LEU A 453 17.60 -5.21 -4.89
N GLY A 454 18.80 -4.68 -5.18
CA GLY A 454 19.94 -4.60 -4.27
C GLY A 454 20.70 -5.92 -4.07
N ASP A 455 20.24 -7.00 -4.67
CA ASP A 455 20.81 -8.36 -4.57
C ASP A 455 21.46 -8.87 -5.88
N GLY A 456 21.71 -7.98 -6.83
CA GLY A 456 22.22 -8.32 -8.15
C GLY A 456 21.14 -8.63 -9.17
N ARG A 457 19.88 -8.35 -8.86
CA ARG A 457 18.73 -8.42 -9.78
C ARG A 457 18.08 -7.05 -9.95
N MET A 458 17.34 -6.91 -11.04
CA MET A 458 16.53 -5.72 -11.33
C MET A 458 15.18 -6.10 -11.94
N THR A 459 14.20 -5.23 -11.78
CA THR A 459 12.93 -5.28 -12.52
C THR A 459 13.05 -4.47 -13.81
N TYR A 460 12.45 -4.93 -14.94
CA TYR A 460 12.49 -4.24 -16.24
C TYR A 460 11.14 -4.23 -16.94
#